data_2a7f4b98df0a9ee92f8a454ffb152137
#
_entry.id   2a7f4b98df0a9ee92f8a454ffb152137
#
_cell.length_a   1.000
_cell.length_b   1.000
_cell.length_c   1.000
_cell.angle_alpha   90.00
_cell.angle_beta   90.00
_cell.angle_gamma   90.00
#
_symmetry.space_group_name_H-M   'P 1'
#
loop_
_entity.id
_entity.type
_entity.pdbx_description
1 polymer ?
#
loop_
_entity_poly.entity_id
_entity_poly.type
_entity_poly.pdbx_seq_one_letter_code
_entity_poly.pdbx_strand_id
1 'polypeptide(L)'
;MKERTALGRKPDREVNDKAAIHAVLDQGLLAHVGLVAGQGAGAHPVVIPMLYARHGNRLLLHGSPASRLLRTAKAGVEVCVTVTLLDALVLARSGFHHSMNYRSVVVFGTAVEVTDLGEKVAALDRLVEHTVPGRTATLRPHTDKEVRSTTVLA
;
A
#
# COMPACT_ATOMS: atom_id res chain seq x y z
N MET A 1 13.18 -1.27 -16.01
CA MET A 1 12.23 -0.71 -15.03
C MET A 1 11.05 -0.02 -15.71
N LYS A 2 11.26 0.82 -16.73
CA LYS A 2 10.16 1.48 -17.50
C LYS A 2 9.13 0.51 -18.11
N GLU A 3 9.53 -0.68 -18.53
CA GLU A 3 8.66 -1.65 -19.20
C GLU A 3 7.58 -2.26 -18.28
N ARG A 4 7.85 -2.39 -16.98
CA ARG A 4 6.90 -2.94 -15.98
C ARG A 4 5.82 -1.94 -15.54
N THR A 5 6.09 -0.66 -15.64
CA THR A 5 5.20 0.41 -15.20
C THR A 5 4.50 1.11 -16.36
N ALA A 6 4.94 0.88 -17.60
CA ALA A 6 4.33 1.49 -18.78
C ALA A 6 2.94 0.90 -19.07
N LEU A 7 1.98 1.78 -19.37
CA LEU A 7 0.65 1.36 -19.84
C LEU A 7 0.73 0.90 -21.30
N GLY A 8 0.52 -0.37 -21.55
CA GLY A 8 0.54 -0.92 -22.91
C GLY A 8 -0.67 -0.47 -23.76
N ARG A 9 -1.81 -0.18 -23.11
CA ARG A 9 -3.02 0.32 -23.77
C ARG A 9 -3.38 1.68 -23.17
N LYS A 10 -3.67 2.66 -24.02
CA LYS A 10 -4.00 4.06 -23.66
C LYS A 10 -2.88 4.72 -22.84
N PRO A 11 -1.68 4.87 -23.40
CA PRO A 11 -0.54 5.50 -22.73
C PRO A 11 -0.80 6.97 -22.38
N ASP A 12 -1.77 7.61 -23.05
CA ASP A 12 -2.29 8.95 -22.74
C ASP A 12 -2.88 9.10 -21.33
N ARG A 13 -3.19 7.99 -20.67
CA ARG A 13 -3.68 7.95 -19.28
C ARG A 13 -2.58 7.75 -18.25
N GLU A 14 -1.37 7.51 -18.69
CA GLU A 14 -0.22 7.36 -17.80
C GLU A 14 0.17 8.70 -17.21
N VAL A 15 0.29 8.73 -15.88
CA VAL A 15 0.73 9.92 -15.14
C VAL A 15 2.02 9.60 -14.42
N ASN A 16 3.11 10.25 -14.83
CA ASN A 16 4.45 10.09 -14.27
C ASN A 16 4.85 11.24 -13.34
N ASP A 17 3.93 12.20 -13.11
CA ASP A 17 4.16 13.28 -12.15
C ASP A 17 4.15 12.75 -10.72
N LYS A 18 5.27 12.96 -10.02
CA LYS A 18 5.46 12.48 -8.65
C LYS A 18 4.46 13.10 -7.67
N ALA A 19 4.10 14.36 -7.86
CA ALA A 19 3.14 15.03 -6.98
C ALA A 19 1.74 14.42 -7.14
N ALA A 20 1.32 14.14 -8.37
CA ALA A 20 0.05 13.46 -8.65
C ALA A 20 0.02 12.03 -8.08
N ILE A 21 1.12 11.27 -8.22
CA ILE A 21 1.25 9.94 -7.63
C ILE A 21 1.13 10.02 -6.10
N HIS A 22 1.86 10.93 -5.46
CA HIS A 22 1.80 11.13 -4.01
C HIS A 22 0.40 11.56 -3.55
N ALA A 23 -0.29 12.42 -4.30
CA ALA A 23 -1.66 12.84 -3.97
C ALA A 23 -2.65 11.67 -3.93
N VAL A 24 -2.55 10.71 -4.86
CA VAL A 24 -3.37 9.48 -4.83
C VAL A 24 -3.02 8.63 -3.61
N LEU A 25 -1.73 8.45 -3.31
CA LEU A 25 -1.28 7.69 -2.15
C LEU A 25 -1.63 8.35 -0.81
N ASP A 26 -1.65 9.68 -0.74
CA ASP A 26 -2.02 10.41 0.48
C ASP A 26 -3.54 10.47 0.71
N GLN A 27 -4.32 10.33 -0.36
CA GLN A 27 -5.79 10.34 -0.29
C GLN A 27 -6.38 8.95 -0.06
N GLY A 28 -5.72 7.89 -0.54
CA GLY A 28 -6.15 6.51 -0.37
C GLY A 28 -5.90 6.00 1.05
N LEU A 29 -6.83 5.20 1.58
CA LEU A 29 -6.71 4.58 2.91
C LEU A 29 -6.42 3.09 2.83
N LEU A 30 -6.81 2.45 1.74
CA LEU A 30 -6.72 1.01 1.54
C LEU A 30 -5.79 0.70 0.38
N ALA A 31 -4.77 -0.12 0.64
CA ALA A 31 -3.92 -0.70 -0.38
C ALA A 31 -4.24 -2.18 -0.56
N HIS A 32 -4.14 -2.68 -1.78
CA HIS A 32 -4.12 -4.11 -2.08
C HIS A 32 -2.66 -4.54 -2.26
N VAL A 33 -2.17 -5.33 -1.34
CA VAL A 33 -0.77 -5.81 -1.33
C VAL A 33 -0.72 -7.20 -1.91
N GLY A 34 -0.11 -7.33 -3.07
CA GLY A 34 0.07 -8.57 -3.82
C GLY A 34 1.50 -9.07 -3.78
N LEU A 35 1.68 -10.37 -3.70
CA LEU A 35 2.96 -11.06 -3.86
C LEU A 35 2.74 -12.51 -4.32
N VAL A 36 3.80 -13.17 -4.71
CA VAL A 36 3.79 -14.63 -4.95
C VAL A 36 4.26 -15.34 -3.70
N ALA A 37 3.39 -16.11 -3.08
CA ALA A 37 3.70 -16.95 -1.94
C ALA A 37 4.05 -18.38 -2.38
N GLY A 38 4.89 -19.07 -1.59
CA GLY A 38 5.36 -20.41 -1.91
C GLY A 38 6.54 -20.41 -2.88
N GLN A 39 6.97 -21.60 -3.27
CA GLN A 39 8.10 -21.84 -4.19
C GLN A 39 7.79 -23.00 -5.15
N GLY A 40 8.43 -23.00 -6.32
CA GLY A 40 8.27 -24.04 -7.33
C GLY A 40 6.80 -24.26 -7.73
N ALA A 41 6.36 -25.50 -7.83
CA ALA A 41 5.00 -25.87 -8.19
C ALA A 41 3.94 -25.44 -7.14
N GLY A 42 4.35 -25.08 -5.93
CA GLY A 42 3.46 -24.55 -4.88
C GLY A 42 3.37 -23.01 -4.85
N ALA A 43 4.03 -22.32 -5.77
CA ALA A 43 3.96 -20.87 -5.87
C ALA A 43 2.56 -20.43 -6.32
N HIS A 44 1.97 -19.46 -5.62
CA HIS A 44 0.63 -18.92 -5.95
C HIS A 44 0.55 -17.45 -5.59
N PRO A 45 -0.23 -16.65 -6.36
CA PRO A 45 -0.46 -15.25 -6.05
C PRO A 45 -1.36 -15.11 -4.82
N VAL A 46 -1.04 -14.12 -3.99
CA VAL A 46 -1.84 -13.71 -2.83
C VAL A 46 -2.02 -12.20 -2.88
N VAL A 47 -3.24 -11.70 -2.67
CA VAL A 47 -3.54 -10.27 -2.56
C VAL A 47 -4.36 -10.04 -1.29
N ILE A 48 -3.88 -9.14 -0.42
CA ILE A 48 -4.55 -8.81 0.84
C ILE A 48 -4.77 -7.30 0.92
N PRO A 49 -5.99 -6.84 1.25
CA PRO A 49 -6.24 -5.43 1.54
C PRO A 49 -5.63 -5.07 2.91
N MET A 50 -4.94 -3.94 2.97
CA MET A 50 -4.27 -3.45 4.18
C MET A 50 -4.37 -1.93 4.28
N LEU A 51 -4.46 -1.41 5.51
CA LEU A 51 -4.14 -0.02 5.77
C LEU A 51 -2.66 0.22 5.50
N TYR A 52 -2.35 1.40 5.01
CA TYR A 52 -0.98 1.82 4.73
C TYR A 52 -0.82 3.31 5.07
N ALA A 53 0.41 3.78 5.07
CA ALA A 53 0.70 5.21 5.03
C ALA A 53 1.89 5.46 4.10
N ARG A 54 1.95 6.63 3.49
CA ARG A 54 3.14 7.07 2.76
C ARG A 54 4.07 7.85 3.71
N HIS A 55 5.34 7.55 3.64
CA HIS A 55 6.40 8.31 4.29
C HIS A 55 7.53 8.60 3.29
N GLY A 56 7.63 9.85 2.83
CA GLY A 56 8.55 10.20 1.75
C GLY A 56 8.23 9.42 0.47
N ASN A 57 9.16 8.58 0.03
CA ASN A 57 9.02 7.69 -1.14
C ASN A 57 8.76 6.23 -0.76
N ARG A 58 8.41 5.95 0.48
CA ARG A 58 8.12 4.60 0.98
C ARG A 58 6.67 4.47 1.37
N LEU A 59 6.16 3.25 1.30
CA LEU A 59 4.87 2.86 1.87
C LEU A 59 5.12 2.07 3.14
N LEU A 60 4.44 2.47 4.21
CA LEU A 60 4.45 1.77 5.49
C LEU A 60 3.29 0.80 5.52
N LEU A 61 3.58 -0.46 5.82
CA LEU A 61 2.60 -1.52 6.03
C LEU A 61 2.77 -2.06 7.45
N HIS A 62 1.68 -2.48 8.09
CA HIS A 62 1.77 -3.05 9.43
C HIS A 62 0.82 -4.22 9.61
N GLY A 63 1.08 -5.02 10.63
CA GLY A 63 0.20 -6.12 11.03
C GLY A 63 0.84 -7.08 12.01
N SER A 64 0.15 -8.19 12.25
CA SER A 64 0.65 -9.22 13.15
C SER A 64 1.93 -9.88 12.64
N PRO A 65 2.92 -10.15 13.50
CA PRO A 65 4.10 -10.97 13.14
C PRO A 65 3.74 -12.36 12.61
N ALA A 66 2.55 -12.86 12.93
CA ALA A 66 2.04 -14.14 12.44
C ALA A 66 1.49 -14.07 11.00
N SER A 67 1.31 -12.86 10.43
CA SER A 67 0.82 -12.69 9.07
C SER A 67 1.72 -13.37 8.06
N ARG A 68 1.18 -14.30 7.27
CA ARG A 68 1.93 -14.96 6.18
C ARG A 68 2.42 -13.97 5.15
N LEU A 69 1.58 -13.02 4.76
CA LEU A 69 1.93 -11.99 3.77
C LEU A 69 3.13 -11.17 4.25
N LEU A 70 3.08 -10.65 5.50
CA LEU A 70 4.17 -9.83 6.03
C LEU A 70 5.47 -10.63 6.19
N ARG A 71 5.38 -11.90 6.63
CA ARG A 71 6.56 -12.78 6.72
C ARG A 71 7.17 -13.05 5.35
N THR A 72 6.35 -13.27 4.33
CA THR A 72 6.81 -13.50 2.95
C THR A 72 7.43 -12.23 2.37
N ALA A 73 6.80 -11.07 2.54
CA ALA A 73 7.34 -9.79 2.10
C ALA A 73 8.68 -9.45 2.78
N LYS A 74 8.74 -9.63 4.11
CA LYS A 74 9.97 -9.45 4.91
C LYS A 74 11.13 -10.37 4.47
N ALA A 75 10.83 -11.55 3.92
CA ALA A 75 11.84 -12.46 3.38
C ALA A 75 12.41 -12.00 2.02
N GLY A 76 12.09 -10.80 1.56
CA GLY A 76 12.63 -10.21 0.33
C GLY A 76 11.85 -10.55 -0.94
N VAL A 77 10.67 -11.16 -0.82
CA VAL A 77 9.79 -11.37 -1.97
C VAL A 77 9.25 -10.03 -2.44
N GLU A 78 9.34 -9.80 -3.75
CA GLU A 78 8.83 -8.58 -4.36
C GLU A 78 7.31 -8.45 -4.15
N VAL A 79 6.87 -7.25 -3.81
CA VAL A 79 5.47 -6.92 -3.61
C VAL A 79 4.97 -5.99 -4.71
N CYS A 80 3.69 -6.13 -5.03
CA CYS A 80 2.93 -5.19 -5.85
C CYS A 80 1.86 -4.57 -4.96
N VAL A 81 1.90 -3.26 -4.77
CA VAL A 81 0.94 -2.51 -3.94
C VAL A 81 0.11 -1.63 -4.84
N THR A 82 -1.21 -1.81 -4.80
CA THR A 82 -2.15 -1.01 -5.59
C THR A 82 -3.06 -0.19 -4.69
N VAL A 83 -3.17 1.10 -4.97
CA VAL A 83 -4.12 2.03 -4.36
C VAL A 83 -5.01 2.58 -5.45
N THR A 84 -6.32 2.54 -5.27
CA THR A 84 -7.30 3.04 -6.24
C THR A 84 -8.33 3.93 -5.56
N LEU A 85 -8.59 5.07 -6.17
CA LEU A 85 -9.65 6.00 -5.82
C LEU A 85 -10.70 5.94 -6.93
N LEU A 86 -11.92 5.57 -6.59
CA LEU A 86 -13.05 5.62 -7.50
C LEU A 86 -13.64 7.05 -7.43
N ASP A 87 -13.51 7.80 -8.53
CA ASP A 87 -13.96 9.19 -8.59
C ASP A 87 -15.42 9.31 -9.02
N ALA A 88 -15.87 8.52 -10.01
CA ALA A 88 -17.24 8.54 -10.50
C ALA A 88 -17.61 7.29 -11.29
N LEU A 89 -18.91 7.02 -11.39
CA LEU A 89 -19.48 6.08 -12.35
C LEU A 89 -19.91 6.83 -13.61
N VAL A 90 -19.60 6.28 -14.77
CA VAL A 90 -20.04 6.81 -16.07
C VAL A 90 -21.22 5.97 -16.56
N LEU A 91 -22.41 6.56 -16.51
CA LEU A 91 -23.63 5.92 -16.98
C LEU A 91 -23.91 6.32 -18.42
N ALA A 92 -24.34 5.36 -19.22
CA ALA A 92 -24.68 5.57 -20.62
C ALA A 92 -25.99 4.86 -20.99
N ARG A 93 -26.57 5.20 -22.13
CA ARG A 93 -27.78 4.52 -22.65
C ARG A 93 -27.52 3.09 -23.10
N SER A 94 -26.26 2.75 -23.40
CA SER A 94 -25.82 1.40 -23.77
C SER A 94 -24.94 0.83 -22.69
N GLY A 95 -25.15 -0.43 -22.29
CA GLY A 95 -24.31 -1.12 -21.31
C GLY A 95 -22.85 -1.17 -21.73
N PHE A 96 -22.56 -1.21 -23.03
CA PHE A 96 -21.21 -1.21 -23.58
C PHE A 96 -20.42 0.07 -23.26
N HIS A 97 -21.09 1.20 -23.07
CA HIS A 97 -20.48 2.49 -22.78
C HIS A 97 -20.46 2.86 -21.28
N HIS A 98 -21.00 1.98 -20.41
CA HIS A 98 -20.83 2.17 -18.97
C HIS A 98 -19.35 2.07 -18.61
N SER A 99 -18.90 2.92 -17.71
CA SER A 99 -17.50 3.00 -17.28
C SER A 99 -17.36 3.59 -15.88
N MET A 100 -16.14 3.81 -15.45
CA MET A 100 -15.83 4.53 -14.23
C MET A 100 -14.65 5.47 -14.46
N ASN A 101 -14.63 6.58 -13.75
CA ASN A 101 -13.48 7.44 -13.61
C ASN A 101 -12.77 7.07 -12.31
N TYR A 102 -11.48 6.83 -12.38
CA TYR A 102 -10.67 6.46 -11.23
C TYR A 102 -9.23 6.92 -11.40
N ARG A 103 -8.55 7.06 -10.28
CA ARG A 103 -7.10 7.26 -10.21
C ARG A 103 -6.50 6.06 -9.49
N SER A 104 -5.41 5.52 -10.01
CA SER A 104 -4.76 4.36 -9.42
C SER A 104 -3.26 4.50 -9.48
N VAL A 105 -2.59 4.06 -8.43
CA VAL A 105 -1.13 3.95 -8.35
C VAL A 105 -0.76 2.50 -8.08
N VAL A 106 0.19 1.99 -8.84
CA VAL A 106 0.79 0.67 -8.63
C VAL A 106 2.26 0.87 -8.28
N VAL A 107 2.68 0.32 -7.16
CA VAL A 107 4.05 0.37 -6.66
C VAL A 107 4.63 -1.03 -6.63
N PHE A 108 5.81 -1.21 -7.21
CA PHE A 108 6.60 -2.44 -7.13
C PHE A 108 7.82 -2.22 -6.26
N GLY A 109 8.16 -3.18 -5.43
CA GLY A 109 9.35 -3.11 -4.60
C GLY A 109 9.52 -4.29 -3.66
N THR A 110 10.57 -4.23 -2.88
CA THR A 110 10.82 -5.17 -1.78
C THR A 110 10.65 -4.44 -0.47
N ALA A 111 10.01 -5.10 0.48
CA ALA A 111 9.76 -4.52 1.79
C ALA A 111 10.90 -4.84 2.77
N VAL A 112 11.25 -3.87 3.59
CA VAL A 112 12.24 -4.00 4.67
C VAL A 112 11.56 -3.81 6.01
N GLU A 113 11.87 -4.65 6.99
CA GLU A 113 11.31 -4.50 8.33
C GLU A 113 11.93 -3.29 9.05
N VAL A 114 11.08 -2.47 9.65
CA VAL A 114 11.49 -1.41 10.57
C VAL A 114 11.76 -2.04 11.93
N THR A 115 13.04 -2.17 12.30
CA THR A 115 13.47 -2.87 13.53
C THR A 115 13.79 -1.94 14.68
N ASP A 116 14.22 -0.70 14.40
CA ASP A 116 14.41 0.31 15.44
C ASP A 116 13.08 0.68 16.09
N LEU A 117 13.05 0.69 17.42
CA LEU A 117 11.80 0.91 18.16
C LEU A 117 11.26 2.33 18.00
N GLY A 118 12.14 3.33 17.93
CA GLY A 118 11.73 4.73 17.73
C GLY A 118 11.15 4.96 16.34
N GLU A 119 11.83 4.46 15.31
CA GLU A 119 11.32 4.50 13.93
C GLU A 119 9.99 3.75 13.79
N LYS A 120 9.85 2.63 14.49
CA LYS A 120 8.64 1.83 14.48
C LYS A 120 7.46 2.55 15.12
N VAL A 121 7.66 3.21 16.25
CA VAL A 121 6.65 4.07 16.89
C VAL A 121 6.24 5.19 15.92
N ALA A 122 7.22 5.91 15.35
CA ALA A 122 6.94 6.97 14.39
C ALA A 122 6.16 6.47 13.16
N ALA A 123 6.46 5.27 12.68
CA ALA A 123 5.73 4.64 11.58
C ALA A 123 4.29 4.28 11.96
N LEU A 124 4.06 3.77 13.17
CA LEU A 124 2.73 3.47 13.69
C LEU A 124 1.90 4.74 13.87
N ASP A 125 2.49 5.81 14.41
CA ASP A 125 1.85 7.12 14.51
C ASP A 125 1.50 7.67 13.12
N ARG A 126 2.39 7.51 12.15
CA ARG A 126 2.12 7.93 10.77
C ARG A 126 0.94 7.18 10.14
N LEU A 127 0.79 5.89 10.43
CA LEU A 127 -0.37 5.09 9.99
C LEU A 127 -1.68 5.59 10.61
N VAL A 128 -1.65 5.96 11.89
CA VAL A 128 -2.80 6.55 12.59
C VAL A 128 -3.16 7.90 11.98
N GLU A 129 -2.18 8.81 11.81
CA GLU A 129 -2.38 10.14 11.24
C GLU A 129 -2.88 10.09 9.79
N HIS A 130 -2.40 9.14 9.01
CA HIS A 130 -2.89 8.94 7.64
C HIS A 130 -4.36 8.51 7.61
N THR A 131 -4.76 7.66 8.56
CA THR A 131 -6.13 7.13 8.62
C THR A 131 -7.10 8.15 9.22
N VAL A 132 -6.69 8.83 10.28
CA VAL A 132 -7.48 9.85 10.99
C VAL A 132 -6.57 11.01 11.37
N PRO A 133 -6.51 12.06 10.55
CA PRO A 133 -5.66 13.22 10.81
C PRO A 133 -5.94 13.87 12.17
N GLY A 134 -4.88 14.19 12.90
CA GLY A 134 -4.92 14.79 14.25
C GLY A 134 -5.19 13.78 15.38
N ARG A 135 -5.35 12.50 15.07
CA ARG A 135 -5.74 11.51 16.08
C ARG A 135 -4.63 11.18 17.07
N THR A 136 -3.38 11.17 16.67
CA THR A 136 -2.24 10.86 17.56
C THR A 136 -2.16 11.79 18.77
N ALA A 137 -2.51 13.06 18.60
CA ALA A 137 -2.51 14.04 19.69
C ALA A 137 -3.47 13.69 20.86
N THR A 138 -4.43 12.81 20.63
CA THR A 138 -5.45 12.42 21.63
C THR A 138 -5.30 10.98 22.11
N LEU A 139 -4.31 10.26 21.61
CA LEU A 139 -4.04 8.89 22.03
C LEU A 139 -3.05 8.86 23.20
N ARG A 140 -3.17 7.83 24.04
CA ARG A 140 -2.09 7.50 24.96
C ARG A 140 -0.87 7.00 24.18
N PRO A 141 0.34 7.11 24.73
CA PRO A 141 1.53 6.53 24.12
C PRO A 141 1.38 5.02 23.86
N HIS A 142 2.05 4.53 22.84
CA HIS A 142 2.18 3.10 22.58
C HIS A 142 2.85 2.40 23.77
N THR A 143 2.37 1.23 24.13
CA THR A 143 3.06 0.38 25.10
C THR A 143 4.15 -0.44 24.37
N ASP A 144 5.20 -0.82 25.10
CA ASP A 144 6.26 -1.70 24.58
C ASP A 144 5.69 -3.00 24.01
N LYS A 145 4.67 -3.55 24.63
CA LYS A 145 3.99 -4.77 24.19
C LYS A 145 3.34 -4.57 22.83
N GLU A 146 2.63 -3.48 22.61
CA GLU A 146 1.98 -3.15 21.34
C GLU A 146 3.02 -2.99 20.21
N VAL A 147 4.09 -2.23 20.46
CA VAL A 147 5.16 -2.01 19.49
C VAL A 147 5.85 -3.33 19.13
N ARG A 148 6.19 -4.17 20.11
CA ARG A 148 6.87 -5.46 19.87
C ARG A 148 5.97 -6.49 19.21
N SER A 149 4.66 -6.46 19.46
CA SER A 149 3.67 -7.38 18.87
C SER A 149 3.20 -6.96 17.46
N THR A 150 3.72 -5.88 16.91
CA THR A 150 3.38 -5.39 15.58
C THR A 150 4.59 -5.46 14.66
N THR A 151 4.46 -6.05 13.47
CA THR A 151 5.44 -5.93 12.39
C THR A 151 5.13 -4.68 11.58
N VAL A 152 6.16 -3.87 11.30
CA VAL A 152 6.10 -2.74 10.38
C VAL A 152 7.10 -2.97 9.26
N LEU A 153 6.65 -2.81 8.01
CA LEU A 153 7.46 -2.89 6.80
C LEU A 153 7.45 -1.54 6.07
N ALA A 154 8.58 -1.19 5.45
CA ALA A 154 8.73 0.02 4.65
C ALA A 154 9.33 -0.29 3.28
#